data_d91d80426de750eaac4e89c3fa5b11a6
#
_entry.id   d91d80426de750eaac4e89c3fa5b11a6
#
_cell.length_a   1.000
_cell.length_b   1.000
_cell.length_c   1.000
_cell.angle_alpha   90.00
_cell.angle_beta   90.00
_cell.angle_gamma   90.00
#
_symmetry.space_group_name_H-M   'P 1'
#
loop_
_entity.id
_entity.type
_entity.pdbx_description
1 polymer ?
#
loop_
_entity_poly.entity_id
_entity_poly.type
_entity_poly.pdbx_seq_one_letter_code
_entity_poly.pdbx_strand_id
1 'polypeptide(L)'
;MKLIRTEDAVGHVLCHDMTQIIPGVIKDARFRKGHIVTEEDIPVLLSVGKDNIYIWEKDDTMLHENEAAQILYDMCKNDHMHPSDVKEGKIELIADCDGLLKVDREKLKKVNSLGEMMIATRHGDTYVKKGDKLAGTRIIPLVIKKEKMETAQAVCSYGPILTLKPFHKKKFAVLTTGNEVYYHRIEDTFTPVIQEKLAEFGAEMIFHEVYDDDAVSYTHLRAHET
;
A
#
# COMPACT_ATOMS: atom_id res chain seq x y z
N MET A 1 -16.58 20.23 20.46
CA MET A 1 -15.93 21.48 20.03
C MET A 1 -16.03 22.50 21.15
N LYS A 2 -14.94 23.14 21.50
CA LYS A 2 -14.89 24.16 22.56
C LYS A 2 -14.19 25.39 22.02
N LEU A 3 -14.71 26.56 22.35
CA LEU A 3 -14.05 27.84 22.08
C LEU A 3 -13.06 28.12 23.21
N ILE A 4 -11.79 28.30 22.89
CA ILE A 4 -10.75 28.68 23.85
C ILE A 4 -9.97 29.88 23.35
N ARG A 5 -9.21 30.52 24.25
CA ARG A 5 -8.24 31.56 23.86
C ARG A 5 -7.14 30.94 23.04
N THR A 6 -6.66 31.63 22.05
CA THR A 6 -5.59 31.14 21.16
C THR A 6 -4.31 30.79 21.92
N GLU A 7 -3.99 31.55 22.96
CA GLU A 7 -2.82 31.35 23.82
C GLU A 7 -2.87 30.00 24.57
N ASP A 8 -4.09 29.48 24.84
CA ASP A 8 -4.31 28.22 25.54
C ASP A 8 -4.45 27.02 24.56
N ALA A 9 -4.25 27.26 23.26
CA ALA A 9 -4.58 26.27 22.24
C ALA A 9 -3.46 25.29 21.89
N VAL A 10 -2.26 25.45 22.46
CA VAL A 10 -1.12 24.56 22.16
C VAL A 10 -1.47 23.11 22.44
N GLY A 11 -1.17 22.22 21.48
CA GLY A 11 -1.49 20.80 21.54
C GLY A 11 -2.92 20.43 21.19
N HIS A 12 -3.79 21.41 20.93
CA HIS A 12 -5.17 21.18 20.49
C HIS A 12 -5.31 21.20 18.97
N VAL A 13 -6.37 20.56 18.48
CA VAL A 13 -6.64 20.39 17.04
C VAL A 13 -7.63 21.46 16.57
N LEU A 14 -7.30 22.17 15.51
CA LEU A 14 -8.17 23.17 14.89
C LEU A 14 -9.41 22.53 14.24
N CYS A 15 -10.59 23.07 14.53
CA CYS A 15 -11.87 22.62 13.96
C CYS A 15 -12.16 23.17 12.56
N HIS A 16 -11.49 24.25 12.16
CA HIS A 16 -11.74 24.97 10.90
C HIS A 16 -10.45 25.42 10.24
N ASP A 17 -10.51 25.62 8.92
CA ASP A 17 -9.45 26.29 8.17
C ASP A 17 -9.30 27.74 8.65
N MET A 18 -8.06 28.15 8.87
CA MET A 18 -7.71 29.54 9.19
C MET A 18 -7.07 30.20 7.99
N THR A 19 -7.83 31.02 7.28
CA THR A 19 -7.37 31.71 6.09
C THR A 19 -6.63 32.99 6.47
N GLN A 20 -5.47 33.21 5.86
CA GLN A 20 -4.74 34.48 5.92
C GLN A 20 -4.95 35.21 4.60
N ILE A 21 -5.38 36.47 4.69
CA ILE A 21 -5.53 37.37 3.53
C ILE A 21 -4.52 38.51 3.69
N ILE A 22 -3.50 38.53 2.84
CA ILE A 22 -2.58 39.61 2.67
C ILE A 22 -2.83 40.19 1.28
N PRO A 23 -3.38 41.40 1.14
CA PRO A 23 -3.70 42.01 -0.15
C PRO A 23 -2.51 42.01 -1.10
N GLY A 24 -2.71 41.42 -2.28
CA GLY A 24 -1.68 41.31 -3.33
C GLY A 24 -0.60 40.23 -3.14
N VAL A 25 -0.61 39.47 -2.02
CA VAL A 25 0.45 38.50 -1.71
C VAL A 25 -0.12 37.10 -1.44
N ILE A 26 -1.08 36.95 -0.52
CA ILE A 26 -1.61 35.62 -0.11
C ILE A 26 -3.13 35.71 0.12
N LYS A 27 -3.85 34.73 -0.45
CA LYS A 27 -5.23 34.39 -0.10
C LYS A 27 -5.33 32.88 -0.04
N ASP A 28 -4.87 32.29 1.06
CA ASP A 28 -4.89 30.83 1.24
C ASP A 28 -5.09 30.47 2.71
N ALA A 29 -5.45 29.21 2.95
CA ALA A 29 -5.53 28.66 4.30
C ALA A 29 -4.12 28.56 4.91
N ARG A 30 -3.84 29.40 5.89
CA ARG A 30 -2.56 29.40 6.64
C ARG A 30 -2.48 28.17 7.54
N PHE A 31 -3.60 27.83 8.17
CA PHE A 31 -3.78 26.58 8.93
C PHE A 31 -5.04 25.90 8.43
N ARG A 32 -4.95 24.61 8.24
CA ARG A 32 -6.07 23.79 7.81
C ARG A 32 -6.77 23.16 9.01
N LYS A 33 -8.04 22.86 8.85
CA LYS A 33 -8.78 21.98 9.76
C LYS A 33 -7.96 20.72 10.02
N GLY A 34 -7.81 20.34 11.30
CA GLY A 34 -7.01 19.20 11.68
C GLY A 34 -5.57 19.52 12.06
N HIS A 35 -5.13 20.76 11.88
CA HIS A 35 -3.81 21.19 12.32
C HIS A 35 -3.71 21.17 13.85
N ILE A 36 -2.64 20.56 14.38
CA ILE A 36 -2.33 20.59 15.81
C ILE A 36 -1.56 21.86 16.09
N VAL A 37 -2.11 22.72 16.95
CA VAL A 37 -1.52 24.02 17.26
C VAL A 37 -0.22 23.83 18.04
N THR A 38 0.84 24.46 17.56
CA THR A 38 2.16 24.54 18.22
C THR A 38 2.37 25.89 18.89
N GLU A 39 3.39 26.02 19.72
CA GLU A 39 3.77 27.32 20.33
C GLU A 39 4.11 28.38 19.27
N GLU A 40 4.72 27.95 18.15
CA GLU A 40 5.11 28.82 17.03
C GLU A 40 3.90 29.36 16.26
N ASP A 41 2.76 28.65 16.31
CA ASP A 41 1.53 29.04 15.61
C ASP A 41 0.77 30.16 16.33
N ILE A 42 0.93 30.28 17.64
CA ILE A 42 0.21 31.24 18.46
C ILE A 42 0.38 32.69 17.95
N PRO A 43 1.59 33.23 17.75
CA PRO A 43 1.78 34.55 17.20
C PRO A 43 1.13 34.76 15.83
N VAL A 44 1.15 33.70 14.98
CA VAL A 44 0.59 33.73 13.63
C VAL A 44 -0.94 33.80 13.71
N LEU A 45 -1.57 32.96 14.54
CA LEU A 45 -3.02 32.93 14.76
C LEU A 45 -3.53 34.29 15.27
N LEU A 46 -2.83 34.88 16.26
CA LEU A 46 -3.16 36.21 16.78
C LEU A 46 -2.99 37.31 15.70
N SER A 47 -1.96 37.19 14.85
CA SER A 47 -1.71 38.17 13.78
C SER A 47 -2.80 38.19 12.71
N VAL A 48 -3.52 37.07 12.53
CA VAL A 48 -4.68 36.97 11.62
C VAL A 48 -6.01 37.25 12.33
N GLY A 49 -5.96 37.85 13.52
CA GLY A 49 -7.14 38.31 14.28
C GLY A 49 -7.92 37.18 14.97
N LYS A 50 -7.27 36.07 15.29
CA LYS A 50 -7.88 34.93 15.97
C LYS A 50 -7.55 34.91 17.45
N ASP A 51 -8.17 35.75 18.23
CA ASP A 51 -8.01 35.80 19.70
C ASP A 51 -8.61 34.56 20.38
N ASN A 52 -9.65 33.99 19.77
CA ASN A 52 -10.28 32.73 20.21
C ASN A 52 -10.46 31.80 19.02
N ILE A 53 -10.27 30.53 19.25
CA ILE A 53 -10.39 29.47 18.23
C ILE A 53 -11.22 28.31 18.73
N TYR A 54 -11.91 27.63 17.80
CA TYR A 54 -12.61 26.42 18.09
C TYR A 54 -11.66 25.23 17.99
N ILE A 55 -11.57 24.44 19.06
CA ILE A 55 -10.75 23.24 19.16
C ILE A 55 -11.60 22.01 19.38
N TRP A 56 -11.02 20.84 19.06
CA TRP A 56 -11.48 19.58 19.58
C TRP A 56 -10.88 19.37 20.97
N GLU A 57 -11.74 19.06 21.97
CA GLU A 57 -11.21 18.60 23.25
C GLU A 57 -10.55 17.23 23.03
N LYS A 58 -9.36 17.07 23.58
CA LYS A 58 -8.67 15.78 23.57
C LYS A 58 -9.51 14.80 24.41
N ASP A 59 -10.12 13.85 23.74
CA ASP A 59 -10.89 12.78 24.32
C ASP A 59 -10.10 11.50 24.13
N ASP A 60 -9.70 10.85 25.21
CA ASP A 60 -8.92 9.60 25.16
C ASP A 60 -9.65 8.45 24.48
N THR A 61 -10.96 8.60 24.23
CA THR A 61 -11.79 7.66 23.44
C THR A 61 -11.71 7.91 21.94
N MET A 62 -11.06 9.00 21.51
CA MET A 62 -10.93 9.42 20.11
C MET A 62 -9.47 9.42 19.68
N LEU A 63 -9.24 9.13 18.42
CA LEU A 63 -7.94 9.22 17.76
C LEU A 63 -7.97 10.31 16.69
N HIS A 64 -6.90 11.06 16.56
CA HIS A 64 -6.69 11.97 15.43
C HIS A 64 -6.51 11.16 14.14
N GLU A 65 -6.94 11.72 12.98
CA GLU A 65 -6.86 11.03 11.68
C GLU A 65 -5.47 10.49 11.36
N ASN A 66 -4.40 11.19 11.75
CA ASN A 66 -3.03 10.76 11.50
C ASN A 66 -2.62 9.56 12.36
N GLU A 67 -3.06 9.51 13.63
CA GLU A 67 -2.83 8.36 14.52
C GLU A 67 -3.58 7.14 14.02
N ALA A 68 -4.84 7.33 13.64
CA ALA A 68 -5.66 6.25 13.10
C ALA A 68 -5.18 5.78 11.69
N ALA A 69 -4.62 6.67 10.88
CA ALA A 69 -4.01 6.30 9.60
C ALA A 69 -2.81 5.37 9.78
N GLN A 70 -2.00 5.58 10.83
CA GLN A 70 -0.89 4.68 11.17
C GLN A 70 -1.41 3.27 11.53
N ILE A 71 -2.51 3.19 12.27
CA ILE A 71 -3.16 1.92 12.59
C ILE A 71 -3.63 1.21 11.32
N LEU A 72 -4.28 1.92 10.39
CA LEU A 72 -4.69 1.34 9.10
C LEU A 72 -3.50 0.83 8.29
N TYR A 73 -2.40 1.60 8.25
CA TYR A 73 -1.17 1.18 7.58
C TYR A 73 -0.63 -0.12 8.20
N ASP A 74 -0.55 -0.18 9.53
CA ASP A 74 -0.02 -1.35 10.25
C ASP A 74 -0.87 -2.62 10.04
N MET A 75 -2.19 -2.47 9.85
CA MET A 75 -3.08 -3.57 9.50
C MET A 75 -2.90 -4.05 8.05
N CYS A 76 -2.47 -3.17 7.16
CA CYS A 76 -2.29 -3.49 5.75
C CYS A 76 -0.95 -4.14 5.47
N LYS A 77 0.13 -3.65 6.10
CA LYS A 77 1.50 -3.98 5.72
C LYS A 77 1.93 -5.40 6.10
N ASN A 78 2.80 -5.94 5.28
CA ASN A 78 3.74 -6.99 5.66
C ASN A 78 5.17 -6.56 5.27
N ASP A 79 6.13 -7.50 5.32
CA ASP A 79 7.49 -7.27 4.83
C ASP A 79 7.50 -6.81 3.36
N HIS A 80 8.58 -6.09 2.97
CA HIS A 80 8.79 -5.57 1.62
C HIS A 80 7.87 -4.42 1.21
N MET A 81 7.36 -3.66 2.18
CA MET A 81 6.54 -2.46 1.96
C MET A 81 6.95 -1.35 2.92
N HIS A 82 6.92 -0.11 2.44
CA HIS A 82 7.11 1.07 3.29
C HIS A 82 5.97 2.08 3.11
N PRO A 83 5.74 2.96 4.10
CA PRO A 83 4.72 4.00 4.01
C PRO A 83 5.22 5.21 3.23
N SER A 84 4.31 5.98 2.66
CA SER A 84 4.53 7.40 2.39
C SER A 84 4.47 8.22 3.67
N ASP A 85 4.80 9.51 3.58
CA ASP A 85 4.49 10.46 4.64
C ASP A 85 2.99 10.47 4.95
N VAL A 86 2.66 10.67 6.24
CA VAL A 86 1.27 10.84 6.68
C VAL A 86 0.80 12.24 6.32
N LYS A 87 -0.32 12.33 5.60
CA LYS A 87 -0.91 13.61 5.24
C LYS A 87 -2.43 13.51 5.25
N GLU A 88 -3.09 14.35 6.07
CA GLU A 88 -4.56 14.42 6.15
C GLU A 88 -5.20 13.04 6.32
N GLY A 89 -4.72 12.26 7.28
CA GLY A 89 -5.23 10.90 7.57
C GLY A 89 -4.97 9.88 6.46
N LYS A 90 -4.07 10.16 5.51
CA LYS A 90 -3.73 9.30 4.39
C LYS A 90 -2.31 8.80 4.48
N ILE A 91 -2.11 7.49 4.20
CA ILE A 91 -0.82 6.84 4.00
C ILE A 91 -0.93 5.95 2.76
N GLU A 92 0.09 5.99 1.89
CA GLU A 92 0.24 5.06 0.78
C GLU A 92 1.23 3.95 1.15
N LEU A 93 0.97 2.73 0.69
CA LEU A 93 1.88 1.59 0.82
C LEU A 93 2.63 1.42 -0.49
N ILE A 94 3.96 1.39 -0.42
CA ILE A 94 4.86 1.36 -1.57
C ILE A 94 5.69 0.08 -1.53
N ALA A 95 5.86 -0.58 -2.69
CA ALA A 95 6.63 -1.80 -2.81
C ALA A 95 8.15 -1.57 -2.70
N ASP A 96 8.83 -2.38 -1.90
CA ASP A 96 10.30 -2.37 -1.76
C ASP A 96 11.02 -3.24 -2.80
N CYS A 97 10.30 -4.14 -3.44
CA CYS A 97 10.83 -5.08 -4.41
C CYS A 97 9.79 -5.45 -5.47
N ASP A 98 10.25 -6.07 -6.54
CA ASP A 98 9.39 -6.72 -7.53
C ASP A 98 8.81 -8.00 -6.93
N GLY A 99 7.51 -8.24 -7.19
CA GLY A 99 6.85 -9.40 -6.59
C GLY A 99 5.40 -9.56 -7.00
N LEU A 100 4.77 -10.55 -6.38
CA LEU A 100 3.34 -10.84 -6.51
C LEU A 100 2.59 -10.20 -5.33
N LEU A 101 1.70 -9.25 -5.61
CA LEU A 101 0.81 -8.68 -4.61
C LEU A 101 -0.36 -9.63 -4.35
N LYS A 102 -0.57 -9.97 -3.08
CA LYS A 102 -1.75 -10.70 -2.59
C LYS A 102 -2.60 -9.76 -1.74
N VAL A 103 -3.93 -9.85 -1.88
CA VAL A 103 -4.90 -9.07 -1.11
C VAL A 103 -5.91 -10.01 -0.47
N ASP A 104 -6.03 -9.93 0.86
CA ASP A 104 -7.11 -10.60 1.59
C ASP A 104 -8.41 -9.79 1.41
N ARG A 105 -9.21 -10.21 0.43
CA ARG A 105 -10.44 -9.51 0.04
C ARG A 105 -11.49 -9.50 1.13
N GLU A 106 -11.55 -10.55 1.94
CA GLU A 106 -12.53 -10.66 3.02
C GLU A 106 -12.20 -9.70 4.16
N LYS A 107 -10.93 -9.62 4.58
CA LYS A 107 -10.49 -8.62 5.56
C LYS A 107 -10.68 -7.21 5.03
N LEU A 108 -10.26 -6.93 3.78
CA LEU A 108 -10.43 -5.64 3.13
C LEU A 108 -11.90 -5.19 3.14
N LYS A 109 -12.81 -6.08 2.75
CA LYS A 109 -14.25 -5.82 2.75
C LYS A 109 -14.77 -5.54 4.16
N LYS A 110 -14.40 -6.37 5.14
CA LYS A 110 -14.84 -6.20 6.54
C LYS A 110 -14.40 -4.86 7.11
N VAL A 111 -13.14 -4.48 6.93
CA VAL A 111 -12.60 -3.20 7.42
C VAL A 111 -13.29 -2.03 6.74
N ASN A 112 -13.40 -2.02 5.40
CA ASN A 112 -14.08 -0.95 4.67
C ASN A 112 -15.58 -0.85 5.01
N SER A 113 -16.21 -1.94 5.43
CA SER A 113 -17.63 -1.95 5.83
C SER A 113 -17.91 -1.29 7.19
N LEU A 114 -16.88 -1.03 8.01
CA LEU A 114 -17.03 -0.32 9.28
C LEU A 114 -17.34 1.17 9.08
N GLY A 115 -17.06 1.72 7.89
CA GLY A 115 -17.27 3.13 7.58
C GLY A 115 -16.25 4.05 8.26
N GLU A 116 -16.22 5.32 7.85
CA GLU A 116 -15.30 6.37 8.34
C GLU A 116 -13.80 6.10 8.06
N MET A 117 -13.47 4.96 7.47
CA MET A 117 -12.13 4.58 7.02
C MET A 117 -12.21 3.91 5.65
N MET A 118 -11.12 3.97 4.90
CA MET A 118 -11.05 3.44 3.55
C MET A 118 -9.65 2.90 3.25
N ILE A 119 -9.62 1.71 2.67
CA ILE A 119 -8.43 1.09 2.12
C ILE A 119 -8.72 0.79 0.65
N ALA A 120 -8.01 1.44 -0.27
CA ALA A 120 -8.06 1.17 -1.71
C ALA A 120 -6.77 0.48 -2.13
N THR A 121 -6.86 -0.67 -2.81
CA THR A 121 -5.71 -1.47 -3.21
C THR A 121 -5.63 -1.65 -4.72
N ARG A 122 -4.45 -1.96 -5.24
CA ARG A 122 -4.34 -2.63 -6.54
C ARG A 122 -5.06 -3.98 -6.48
N HIS A 123 -5.38 -4.54 -7.64
CA HIS A 123 -5.94 -5.88 -7.72
C HIS A 123 -4.94 -6.91 -7.14
N GLY A 124 -5.46 -7.84 -6.34
CA GLY A 124 -4.66 -8.98 -5.86
C GLY A 124 -4.29 -9.93 -7.01
N ASP A 125 -3.28 -10.75 -6.75
CA ASP A 125 -2.73 -11.70 -7.72
C ASP A 125 -2.13 -11.05 -8.99
N THR A 126 -1.56 -9.84 -8.80
CA THR A 126 -0.92 -9.08 -9.87
C THR A 126 0.57 -8.86 -9.59
N TYR A 127 1.33 -8.81 -10.66
CA TYR A 127 2.72 -8.38 -10.64
C TYR A 127 2.84 -6.91 -10.25
N VAL A 128 3.80 -6.59 -9.41
CA VAL A 128 4.15 -5.22 -9.01
C VAL A 128 5.67 -5.02 -9.06
N LYS A 129 6.09 -3.82 -9.36
CA LYS A 129 7.50 -3.41 -9.39
C LYS A 129 7.87 -2.65 -8.12
N LYS A 130 9.15 -2.66 -7.78
CA LYS A 130 9.71 -1.79 -6.75
C LYS A 130 9.32 -0.34 -7.02
N GLY A 131 8.81 0.35 -5.98
CA GLY A 131 8.33 1.72 -6.07
C GLY A 131 6.86 1.86 -6.47
N ASP A 132 6.19 0.77 -6.83
CA ASP A 132 4.76 0.80 -7.13
C ASP A 132 3.93 1.08 -5.87
N LYS A 133 2.89 1.91 -6.02
CA LYS A 133 1.88 2.10 -4.97
C LYS A 133 0.95 0.89 -4.94
N LEU A 134 0.95 0.18 -3.83
CA LEU A 134 0.16 -1.04 -3.62
C LEU A 134 -1.24 -0.75 -3.11
N ALA A 135 -1.33 0.20 -2.19
CA ALA A 135 -2.58 0.64 -1.58
C ALA A 135 -2.48 2.08 -1.10
N GLY A 136 -3.64 2.71 -0.91
CA GLY A 136 -3.80 3.95 -0.18
C GLY A 136 -4.81 3.75 0.94
N THR A 137 -4.47 4.17 2.14
CA THR A 137 -5.37 4.17 3.29
C THR A 137 -5.81 5.59 3.61
N ARG A 138 -7.01 5.76 4.13
CA ARG A 138 -7.51 7.07 4.56
C ARG A 138 -8.51 6.93 5.70
N ILE A 139 -8.35 7.81 6.68
CA ILE A 139 -9.39 8.11 7.67
C ILE A 139 -10.20 9.29 7.13
N ILE A 140 -11.52 9.15 7.11
CA ILE A 140 -12.41 10.15 6.49
C ILE A 140 -12.69 11.33 7.43
N PRO A 141 -13.06 11.11 8.72
CA PRO A 141 -13.24 12.20 9.68
C PRO A 141 -11.91 12.64 10.27
N LEU A 142 -11.86 13.88 10.76
CA LEU A 142 -10.69 14.46 11.46
C LEU A 142 -10.32 13.67 12.72
N VAL A 143 -11.32 13.15 13.41
CA VAL A 143 -11.19 12.27 14.59
C VAL A 143 -12.13 11.09 14.46
N ILE A 144 -11.68 9.93 14.90
CA ILE A 144 -12.43 8.67 14.85
C ILE A 144 -12.42 7.99 16.22
N LYS A 145 -13.47 7.24 16.54
CA LYS A 145 -13.56 6.49 17.80
C LYS A 145 -12.47 5.42 17.86
N LYS A 146 -11.75 5.38 18.99
CA LYS A 146 -10.73 4.38 19.27
C LYS A 146 -11.29 2.96 19.21
N GLU A 147 -12.46 2.72 19.78
CA GLU A 147 -13.18 1.44 19.75
C GLU A 147 -13.41 0.93 18.31
N LYS A 148 -13.72 1.85 17.36
CA LYS A 148 -13.89 1.49 15.95
C LYS A 148 -12.58 1.02 15.32
N MET A 149 -11.46 1.68 15.66
CA MET A 149 -10.13 1.27 15.19
C MET A 149 -9.69 -0.06 15.81
N GLU A 150 -10.01 -0.31 17.07
CA GLU A 150 -9.79 -1.59 17.74
C GLU A 150 -10.61 -2.72 17.08
N THR A 151 -11.86 -2.43 16.71
CA THR A 151 -12.70 -3.37 15.94
C THR A 151 -12.08 -3.68 14.57
N ALA A 152 -11.55 -2.68 13.88
CA ALA A 152 -10.85 -2.88 12.62
C ALA A 152 -9.58 -3.74 12.79
N GLN A 153 -8.76 -3.45 13.82
CA GLN A 153 -7.57 -4.24 14.14
C GLN A 153 -7.90 -5.71 14.45
N ALA A 154 -9.01 -5.97 15.14
CA ALA A 154 -9.46 -7.32 15.44
C ALA A 154 -9.72 -8.16 14.18
N VAL A 155 -10.16 -7.54 13.08
CA VAL A 155 -10.31 -8.22 11.76
C VAL A 155 -8.96 -8.73 11.24
N CYS A 156 -7.87 -8.04 11.58
CA CYS A 156 -6.52 -8.34 11.10
C CYS A 156 -5.66 -9.13 12.11
N SER A 157 -6.25 -9.63 13.21
CA SER A 157 -5.53 -10.36 14.26
C SER A 157 -4.75 -11.59 13.75
N TYR A 158 -5.18 -12.19 12.65
CA TYR A 158 -4.55 -13.36 12.04
C TYR A 158 -3.76 -13.04 10.76
N GLY A 159 -3.14 -11.87 10.69
CA GLY A 159 -2.27 -11.45 9.61
C GLY A 159 -2.77 -10.24 8.82
N PRO A 160 -1.92 -9.66 7.98
CA PRO A 160 -2.18 -8.40 7.28
C PRO A 160 -3.22 -8.55 6.16
N ILE A 161 -3.69 -7.40 5.65
CA ILE A 161 -4.58 -7.35 4.49
C ILE A 161 -3.80 -7.57 3.19
N LEU A 162 -2.56 -7.04 3.12
CA LEU A 162 -1.69 -7.16 1.95
C LEU A 162 -0.49 -8.04 2.25
N THR A 163 -0.05 -8.77 1.24
CA THR A 163 1.19 -9.53 1.27
C THR A 163 1.91 -9.35 -0.05
N LEU A 164 3.14 -8.82 -0.01
CA LEU A 164 4.02 -8.79 -1.16
C LEU A 164 4.96 -9.99 -1.09
N LYS A 165 4.88 -10.87 -2.08
CA LYS A 165 5.76 -12.04 -2.22
C LYS A 165 6.83 -11.72 -3.24
N PRO A 166 8.09 -11.52 -2.82
CA PRO A 166 9.19 -11.24 -3.74
C PRO A 166 9.37 -12.36 -4.76
N PHE A 167 9.75 -12.01 -5.98
CA PHE A 167 10.20 -13.01 -6.93
C PHE A 167 11.59 -13.50 -6.56
N HIS A 168 11.76 -14.81 -6.67
CA HIS A 168 13.06 -15.44 -6.48
C HIS A 168 13.63 -15.80 -7.85
N LYS A 169 14.91 -15.51 -8.06
CA LYS A 169 15.63 -15.99 -9.23
C LYS A 169 15.55 -17.51 -9.29
N LYS A 170 14.98 -18.03 -10.35
CA LYS A 170 14.84 -19.46 -10.60
C LYS A 170 15.66 -19.86 -11.80
N LYS A 171 16.19 -21.08 -11.77
CA LYS A 171 16.75 -21.74 -12.94
C LYS A 171 15.69 -22.70 -13.48
N PHE A 172 15.58 -22.78 -14.79
CA PHE A 172 14.63 -23.67 -15.42
C PHE A 172 15.28 -24.41 -16.61
N ALA A 173 14.73 -25.54 -16.94
CA ALA A 173 15.05 -26.31 -18.13
C ALA A 173 13.83 -26.38 -19.04
N VAL A 174 14.03 -26.36 -20.35
CA VAL A 174 12.99 -26.54 -21.34
C VAL A 174 13.29 -27.84 -22.09
N LEU A 175 12.30 -28.71 -22.15
CA LEU A 175 12.33 -29.91 -22.95
C LEU A 175 11.21 -29.77 -23.99
N THR A 176 11.61 -29.66 -25.26
CA THR A 176 10.70 -29.58 -26.38
C THR A 176 10.50 -30.96 -26.96
N THR A 177 9.24 -31.41 -27.08
CA THR A 177 8.92 -32.69 -27.73
C THR A 177 8.15 -32.42 -29.00
N GLY A 178 8.41 -33.25 -30.02
CA GLY A 178 7.73 -33.17 -31.29
C GLY A 178 8.63 -33.61 -32.44
N ASN A 179 8.16 -34.58 -33.20
CA ASN A 179 8.90 -35.14 -34.34
C ASN A 179 9.22 -34.08 -35.41
N GLU A 180 8.36 -33.03 -35.54
CA GLU A 180 8.56 -31.98 -36.53
C GLU A 180 9.73 -31.05 -36.14
N VAL A 181 9.94 -30.80 -34.85
CA VAL A 181 11.07 -30.00 -34.34
C VAL A 181 12.32 -30.89 -34.28
N TYR A 182 12.19 -32.10 -33.75
CA TYR A 182 13.31 -33.03 -33.60
C TYR A 182 14.01 -33.38 -34.94
N TYR A 183 13.21 -33.61 -35.99
CA TYR A 183 13.74 -33.84 -37.33
C TYR A 183 13.98 -32.59 -38.15
N HIS A 184 13.99 -31.39 -37.50
CA HIS A 184 14.25 -30.10 -38.15
C HIS A 184 13.33 -29.77 -39.33
N ARG A 185 12.08 -30.25 -39.30
CA ARG A 185 11.07 -29.94 -40.33
C ARG A 185 10.50 -28.53 -40.13
N ILE A 186 10.43 -28.07 -38.87
CA ILE A 186 10.09 -26.72 -38.45
C ILE A 186 11.07 -26.27 -37.36
N GLU A 187 11.19 -24.97 -37.15
CA GLU A 187 11.96 -24.37 -36.06
C GLU A 187 11.17 -24.39 -34.74
N ASP A 188 11.88 -24.54 -33.62
CA ASP A 188 11.27 -24.37 -32.29
C ASP A 188 10.97 -22.92 -32.02
N THR A 189 9.72 -22.54 -32.10
CA THR A 189 9.23 -21.19 -31.83
C THR A 189 8.73 -21.01 -30.39
N PHE A 190 8.56 -22.10 -29.63
CA PHE A 190 8.04 -22.04 -28.24
C PHE A 190 9.13 -21.71 -27.23
N THR A 191 10.29 -22.34 -27.33
CA THR A 191 11.39 -22.12 -26.38
C THR A 191 11.82 -20.67 -26.28
N PRO A 192 12.02 -19.90 -27.36
CA PRO A 192 12.36 -18.49 -27.27
C PRO A 192 11.30 -17.67 -26.53
N VAL A 193 10.01 -17.93 -26.77
CA VAL A 193 8.88 -17.25 -26.10
C VAL A 193 8.84 -17.57 -24.61
N ILE A 194 9.07 -18.83 -24.22
CA ILE A 194 9.12 -19.25 -22.83
C ILE A 194 10.30 -18.58 -22.12
N GLN A 195 11.47 -18.57 -22.76
CA GLN A 195 12.67 -17.92 -22.24
C GLN A 195 12.46 -16.43 -21.99
N GLU A 196 11.91 -15.71 -22.97
CA GLU A 196 11.61 -14.28 -22.86
C GLU A 196 10.63 -14.01 -21.69
N LYS A 197 9.52 -14.74 -21.63
CA LYS A 197 8.53 -14.58 -20.57
C LYS A 197 9.06 -14.87 -19.17
N LEU A 198 9.88 -15.90 -19.01
CA LEU A 198 10.44 -16.25 -17.70
C LEU A 198 11.60 -15.33 -17.30
N ALA A 199 12.31 -14.74 -18.28
CA ALA A 199 13.34 -13.74 -18.03
C ALA A 199 12.75 -12.46 -17.38
N GLU A 200 11.50 -12.09 -17.69
CA GLU A 200 10.81 -10.98 -17.04
C GLU A 200 10.72 -11.13 -15.51
N PHE A 201 10.73 -12.37 -15.02
CA PHE A 201 10.72 -12.70 -13.58
C PHE A 201 12.11 -13.02 -13.02
N GLY A 202 13.17 -12.73 -13.79
CA GLY A 202 14.56 -12.98 -13.40
C GLY A 202 14.94 -14.46 -13.40
N ALA A 203 14.18 -15.31 -14.09
CA ALA A 203 14.51 -16.71 -14.26
C ALA A 203 15.54 -16.92 -15.40
N GLU A 204 16.44 -17.89 -15.23
CA GLU A 204 17.53 -18.22 -16.18
C GLU A 204 17.31 -19.62 -16.75
N MET A 205 17.30 -19.73 -18.09
CA MET A 205 17.29 -21.02 -18.74
C MET A 205 18.70 -21.62 -18.70
N ILE A 206 18.83 -22.78 -18.03
CA ILE A 206 20.13 -23.46 -17.85
C ILE A 206 20.29 -24.68 -18.78
N PHE A 207 19.18 -25.14 -19.36
CA PHE A 207 19.18 -26.30 -20.22
C PHE A 207 18.03 -26.25 -21.22
N HIS A 208 18.27 -26.69 -22.44
CA HIS A 208 17.26 -26.90 -23.47
C HIS A 208 17.64 -28.09 -24.31
N GLU A 209 16.71 -28.98 -24.54
CA GLU A 209 16.88 -30.16 -25.40
C GLU A 209 15.59 -30.50 -26.12
N VAL A 210 15.71 -31.03 -27.32
CA VAL A 210 14.57 -31.42 -28.16
C VAL A 210 14.57 -32.94 -28.28
N TYR A 211 13.41 -33.54 -28.04
CA TYR A 211 13.19 -34.98 -28.15
C TYR A 211 12.12 -35.32 -29.18
N ASP A 212 12.19 -36.53 -29.72
CA ASP A 212 11.14 -37.10 -30.54
C ASP A 212 9.91 -37.52 -29.67
N ASP A 213 8.81 -37.90 -30.33
CA ASP A 213 7.59 -38.33 -29.66
C ASP A 213 7.60 -39.82 -29.26
N ASP A 214 8.78 -40.44 -29.17
CA ASP A 214 8.87 -41.86 -28.75
C ASP A 214 8.65 -42.02 -27.25
N ALA A 215 7.86 -42.99 -26.86
CA ALA A 215 7.56 -43.30 -25.46
C ALA A 215 8.81 -43.64 -24.63
N VAL A 216 9.90 -44.11 -25.26
CA VAL A 216 11.18 -44.39 -24.60
C VAL A 216 11.88 -43.13 -24.21
N SER A 217 11.88 -42.09 -25.06
CA SER A 217 12.43 -40.76 -24.79
C SER A 217 11.74 -40.11 -23.60
N TYR A 218 10.42 -40.22 -23.49
CA TYR A 218 9.64 -39.77 -22.33
C TYR A 218 10.02 -40.46 -21.02
N THR A 219 10.37 -41.72 -21.04
CA THR A 219 10.74 -42.49 -19.85
C THR A 219 12.11 -42.06 -19.33
N HIS A 220 13.05 -41.76 -20.22
CA HIS A 220 14.37 -41.25 -19.86
C HIS A 220 14.29 -39.84 -19.24
N LEU A 221 13.42 -38.99 -19.74
CA LEU A 221 13.17 -37.66 -19.17
C LEU A 221 12.72 -37.75 -17.71
N ARG A 222 11.77 -38.61 -17.37
CA ARG A 222 11.30 -38.83 -16.00
C ARG A 222 12.38 -39.33 -15.05
N ALA A 223 13.35 -40.08 -15.53
CA ALA A 223 14.46 -40.59 -14.71
C ALA A 223 15.45 -39.49 -14.31
N HIS A 224 15.52 -38.38 -15.04
CA HIS A 224 16.38 -37.23 -14.72
C HIS A 224 15.71 -36.19 -13.80
N GLU A 225 14.40 -36.30 -13.52
CA GLU A 225 13.69 -35.45 -12.57
C GLU A 225 13.93 -35.78 -11.08
N THR A 226 14.56 -36.92 -10.80
CA THR A 226 14.94 -37.36 -9.45
C THR A 226 16.44 -37.27 -9.24
#